data_39b03e76a1c62abe8ee55ad6d3e29812
#
_entry.id   39b03e76a1c62abe8ee55ad6d3e29812
#
_cell.length_a   1.000
_cell.length_b   1.000
_cell.length_c   1.000
_cell.angle_alpha   90.00
_cell.angle_beta   90.00
_cell.angle_gamma   90.00
#
_symmetry.space_group_name_H-M   'P 1'
#
loop_
_entity.id
_entity.type
_entity.pdbx_description
1 polymer ?
#
loop_
_entity_poly.entity_id
_entity_poly.type
_entity_poly.pdbx_seq_one_letter_code
_entity_poly.pdbx_strand_id
1 'polypeptide(L)'
;MSTINREGIPEGPNRLGLTGIEFIEYATQRPQALGQVLEAMGFRPVARHRSREVVLYRQGGMNLVVNANPDDARAAGEHPVLSAVAFRVADARIAHQRCLELGAWGVESRVQAMELHIPAIHGPGRSRFYFVDRWQEFSIFDIDFKPIPGTDPKPPAMAGMDFFGVVQYVGMGRSADWLAYFEHMFDFSAIADDQRYGIMPKGKLMRSPGGHFLWQLVEPDPGLEPDWGEAQTECLQRVGLGVPDVAKAV
;
A
#
# COMPACT_ATOMS: atom_id res chain seq x y z
N MET A 1 -15.41 -1.93 -19.91
CA MET A 1 -15.11 -0.84 -18.95
C MET A 1 -16.39 -0.49 -18.25
N SER A 2 -16.59 -1.04 -17.07
CA SER A 2 -17.74 -0.65 -16.22
C SER A 2 -17.26 0.52 -15.38
N THR A 3 -17.66 1.72 -15.75
CA THR A 3 -17.49 2.92 -14.92
C THR A 3 -18.38 2.73 -13.69
N ILE A 4 -17.74 2.51 -12.55
CA ILE A 4 -18.42 2.72 -11.27
C ILE A 4 -18.89 4.17 -11.29
N ASN A 5 -20.20 4.36 -11.22
CA ASN A 5 -20.79 5.68 -11.23
C ASN A 5 -20.30 6.46 -10.00
N ARG A 6 -19.37 7.37 -10.19
CA ARG A 6 -18.70 8.17 -9.15
C ARG A 6 -19.33 9.57 -9.08
N GLU A 7 -20.59 9.69 -9.42
CA GLU A 7 -21.28 10.97 -9.46
C GLU A 7 -21.33 11.62 -8.06
N GLY A 8 -20.82 12.82 -7.97
CA GLY A 8 -21.21 13.82 -7.00
C GLY A 8 -20.20 14.28 -5.96
N ILE A 9 -18.96 13.77 -5.92
CA ILE A 9 -17.95 14.36 -5.02
C ILE A 9 -16.99 15.18 -5.86
N PRO A 10 -16.87 16.52 -5.62
CA PRO A 10 -15.93 17.35 -6.35
C PRO A 10 -14.51 16.82 -6.18
N GLU A 11 -13.75 16.77 -7.27
CA GLU A 11 -12.33 16.44 -7.20
C GLU A 11 -11.64 17.51 -6.35
N GLY A 12 -11.12 17.11 -5.21
CA GLY A 12 -10.29 17.95 -4.35
C GLY A 12 -8.92 18.22 -4.97
N PRO A 13 -8.08 19.02 -4.32
CA PRO A 13 -6.71 19.24 -4.77
C PRO A 13 -5.95 17.90 -4.81
N ASN A 14 -5.02 17.77 -5.76
CA ASN A 14 -4.08 16.65 -5.85
C ASN A 14 -2.66 17.22 -6.02
N ARG A 15 -2.14 17.78 -4.96
CA ARG A 15 -0.86 18.52 -4.98
C ARG A 15 0.38 17.64 -5.16
N LEU A 16 0.26 16.34 -4.86
CA LEU A 16 1.31 15.35 -5.10
C LEU A 16 1.21 14.71 -6.49
N GLY A 17 0.12 14.95 -7.24
CA GLY A 17 -0.17 14.21 -8.47
C GLY A 17 -0.34 12.72 -8.22
N LEU A 18 -1.01 12.35 -7.11
CA LEU A 18 -1.23 10.97 -6.72
C LEU A 18 -2.23 10.31 -7.68
N THR A 19 -1.82 9.19 -8.28
CA THR A 19 -2.60 8.48 -9.31
C THR A 19 -2.85 7.02 -8.99
N GLY A 20 -2.38 6.53 -7.83
CA GLY A 20 -2.62 5.15 -7.42
C GLY A 20 -1.55 4.58 -6.50
N ILE A 21 -1.63 3.27 -6.29
CA ILE A 21 -0.63 2.49 -5.56
C ILE A 21 0.28 1.80 -6.57
N GLU A 22 1.60 1.98 -6.43
CA GLU A 22 2.58 1.29 -7.28
C GLU A 22 2.88 -0.10 -6.76
N PHE A 23 3.16 -0.21 -5.45
CA PHE A 23 3.33 -1.50 -4.82
C PHE A 23 2.92 -1.47 -3.36
N ILE A 24 2.64 -2.66 -2.85
CA ILE A 24 2.50 -2.96 -1.42
C ILE A 24 3.66 -3.87 -1.03
N GLU A 25 4.31 -3.60 0.10
CA GLU A 25 5.40 -4.43 0.61
C GLU A 25 4.99 -5.17 1.88
N TYR A 26 5.28 -6.46 1.90
CA TYR A 26 5.20 -7.30 3.09
C TYR A 26 6.60 -7.72 3.54
N ALA A 27 6.96 -7.41 4.78
CA ALA A 27 8.13 -7.97 5.45
C ALA A 27 7.78 -9.30 6.12
N THR A 28 8.64 -10.32 5.96
CA THR A 28 8.37 -11.65 6.52
C THR A 28 9.64 -12.50 6.68
N GLN A 29 9.68 -13.32 7.73
CA GLN A 29 10.67 -14.38 7.90
C GLN A 29 10.33 -15.66 7.12
N ARG A 30 9.11 -15.76 6.55
CA ARG A 30 8.61 -16.94 5.83
C ARG A 30 8.19 -16.59 4.40
N PRO A 31 9.13 -16.16 3.55
CA PRO A 31 8.80 -15.67 2.20
C PRO A 31 8.17 -16.74 1.31
N GLN A 32 8.55 -18.03 1.48
CA GLN A 32 7.97 -19.13 0.70
C GLN A 32 6.51 -19.35 1.06
N ALA A 33 6.16 -19.34 2.35
CA ALA A 33 4.79 -19.52 2.81
C ALA A 33 3.88 -18.37 2.33
N LEU A 34 4.36 -17.12 2.44
CA LEU A 34 3.62 -15.98 1.90
C LEU A 34 3.49 -16.08 0.38
N GLY A 35 4.57 -16.48 -0.33
CA GLY A 35 4.55 -16.68 -1.76
C GLY A 35 3.47 -17.67 -2.22
N GLN A 36 3.33 -18.81 -1.53
CA GLN A 36 2.27 -19.80 -1.80
C GLN A 36 0.87 -19.21 -1.67
N VAL A 37 0.63 -18.37 -0.66
CA VAL A 37 -0.65 -17.66 -0.48
C VAL A 37 -0.89 -16.71 -1.65
N LEU A 38 0.12 -15.92 -2.02
CA LEU A 38 0.01 -14.99 -3.16
C LEU A 38 -0.25 -15.71 -4.48
N GLU A 39 0.42 -16.84 -4.70
CA GLU A 39 0.22 -17.66 -5.91
C GLU A 39 -1.19 -18.27 -5.96
N ALA A 40 -1.73 -18.70 -4.82
CA ALA A 40 -3.11 -19.16 -4.71
C ALA A 40 -4.12 -18.03 -5.02
N MET A 41 -3.76 -16.77 -4.72
CA MET A 41 -4.55 -15.59 -5.05
C MET A 41 -4.35 -15.11 -6.50
N GLY A 42 -3.56 -15.83 -7.31
CA GLY A 42 -3.33 -15.50 -8.72
C GLY A 42 -2.12 -14.62 -9.00
N PHE A 43 -1.40 -14.16 -7.98
CA PHE A 43 -0.13 -13.46 -8.19
C PHE A 43 0.95 -14.41 -8.71
N ARG A 44 1.91 -13.89 -9.45
CA ARG A 44 3.05 -14.66 -9.95
C ARG A 44 4.37 -13.99 -9.57
N PRO A 45 5.37 -14.76 -9.10
CA PRO A 45 6.71 -14.21 -8.87
C PRO A 45 7.34 -13.90 -10.23
N VAL A 46 7.58 -12.62 -10.52
CA VAL A 46 8.07 -12.17 -11.83
C VAL A 46 9.52 -11.74 -11.81
N ALA A 47 10.03 -11.25 -10.68
CA ALA A 47 11.40 -10.78 -10.59
C ALA A 47 11.96 -10.88 -9.16
N ARG A 48 13.29 -10.93 -9.04
CA ARG A 48 14.02 -10.93 -7.77
C ARG A 48 14.95 -9.73 -7.72
N HIS A 49 15.03 -9.10 -6.55
CA HIS A 49 16.02 -8.03 -6.35
C HIS A 49 17.45 -8.59 -6.50
N ARG A 50 18.33 -7.81 -7.14
CA ARG A 50 19.68 -8.26 -7.51
C ARG A 50 20.64 -8.47 -6.33
N SER A 51 20.42 -7.79 -5.19
CA SER A 51 21.31 -7.74 -4.04
C SER A 51 20.62 -8.01 -2.70
N ARG A 52 19.30 -8.11 -2.66
CA ARG A 52 18.50 -8.29 -1.43
C ARG A 52 17.58 -9.49 -1.56
N GLU A 53 17.17 -10.05 -0.43
CA GLU A 53 16.16 -11.12 -0.39
C GLU A 53 14.74 -10.54 -0.54
N VAL A 54 14.48 -10.04 -1.74
CA VAL A 54 13.21 -9.42 -2.10
C VAL A 54 12.70 -9.99 -3.40
N VAL A 55 11.43 -10.38 -3.43
CA VAL A 55 10.75 -10.94 -4.61
C VAL A 55 9.56 -10.08 -4.97
N LEU A 56 9.45 -9.77 -6.25
CA LEU A 56 8.30 -9.08 -6.82
C LEU A 56 7.28 -10.11 -7.32
N TYR A 57 6.09 -10.03 -6.77
CA TYR A 57 4.89 -10.74 -7.24
C TYR A 57 3.99 -9.76 -7.99
N ARG A 58 3.43 -10.20 -9.10
CA ARG A 58 2.57 -9.35 -9.94
C ARG A 58 1.29 -10.06 -10.35
N GLN A 59 0.22 -9.29 -10.46
CA GLN A 59 -1.04 -9.68 -11.08
C GLN A 59 -1.68 -8.43 -11.69
N GLY A 60 -1.86 -8.40 -13.01
CA GLY A 60 -2.33 -7.19 -13.70
C GLY A 60 -1.45 -5.97 -13.40
N GLY A 61 -2.07 -4.89 -12.95
CA GLY A 61 -1.41 -3.65 -12.53
C GLY A 61 -0.89 -3.65 -11.10
N MET A 62 -1.14 -4.72 -10.32
CA MET A 62 -0.78 -4.82 -8.92
C MET A 62 0.61 -5.43 -8.73
N ASN A 63 1.44 -4.78 -7.95
CA ASN A 63 2.74 -5.25 -7.53
C ASN A 63 2.75 -5.50 -6.01
N LEU A 64 3.09 -6.72 -5.60
CA LEU A 64 3.35 -7.07 -4.20
C LEU A 64 4.82 -7.41 -4.04
N VAL A 65 5.48 -6.74 -3.12
CA VAL A 65 6.89 -6.94 -2.80
C VAL A 65 6.97 -7.78 -1.54
N VAL A 66 7.60 -8.95 -1.62
CA VAL A 66 7.88 -9.81 -0.46
C VAL A 66 9.33 -9.56 -0.05
N ASN A 67 9.49 -8.92 1.10
CA ASN A 67 10.79 -8.52 1.65
C ASN A 67 11.18 -9.47 2.79
N ALA A 68 12.22 -10.25 2.56
CA ALA A 68 12.81 -11.17 3.53
C ALA A 68 14.21 -10.73 3.99
N ASN A 69 14.57 -9.48 3.77
CA ASN A 69 15.82 -8.95 4.32
C ASN A 69 15.87 -9.14 5.83
N PRO A 70 17.01 -9.59 6.39
CA PRO A 70 17.09 -9.99 7.80
C PRO A 70 16.61 -8.94 8.80
N ASP A 71 16.88 -7.66 8.57
CA ASP A 71 16.49 -6.59 9.49
C ASP A 71 14.98 -6.31 9.42
N ASP A 72 14.42 -6.20 8.22
CA ASP A 72 12.98 -5.97 8.02
C ASP A 72 12.17 -7.20 8.43
N ALA A 73 12.62 -8.40 8.06
CA ALA A 73 11.97 -9.67 8.42
C ALA A 73 11.97 -9.92 9.94
N ARG A 74 13.06 -9.60 10.63
CA ARG A 74 13.15 -9.71 12.09
C ARG A 74 12.20 -8.73 12.78
N ALA A 75 12.06 -7.52 12.25
CA ALA A 75 11.14 -6.52 12.75
C ALA A 75 9.66 -6.91 12.56
N ALA A 76 9.36 -7.74 11.54
CA ALA A 76 8.02 -8.27 11.30
C ALA A 76 7.60 -9.36 12.32
N GLY A 77 8.56 -10.08 12.91
CA GLY A 77 8.26 -11.19 13.83
C GLY A 77 7.79 -12.45 13.10
N GLU A 78 6.87 -13.22 13.70
CA GLU A 78 6.43 -14.53 13.18
C GLU A 78 5.47 -14.45 11.98
N HIS A 79 4.73 -13.36 11.89
CA HIS A 79 3.72 -13.17 10.85
C HIS A 79 4.16 -12.13 9.81
N PRO A 80 3.71 -12.27 8.55
CA PRO A 80 3.93 -11.22 7.56
C PRO A 80 3.30 -9.89 8.01
N VAL A 81 4.05 -8.80 7.88
CA VAL A 81 3.60 -7.45 8.22
C VAL A 81 3.61 -6.59 6.98
N LEU A 82 2.54 -5.85 6.77
CA LEU A 82 2.48 -4.83 5.72
C LEU A 82 3.43 -3.69 6.11
N SER A 83 4.60 -3.66 5.47
CA SER A 83 5.72 -2.79 5.84
C SER A 83 5.79 -1.51 5.04
N ALA A 84 5.20 -1.47 3.85
CA ALA A 84 5.14 -0.26 3.06
C ALA A 84 3.99 -0.20 2.06
N VAL A 85 3.63 1.03 1.71
CA VAL A 85 2.80 1.37 0.55
C VAL A 85 3.58 2.35 -0.31
N ALA A 86 3.67 2.09 -1.60
CA ALA A 86 4.27 3.01 -2.56
C ALA A 86 3.18 3.70 -3.38
N PHE A 87 3.18 5.01 -3.35
CA PHE A 87 2.24 5.85 -4.09
C PHE A 87 2.81 6.25 -5.45
N ARG A 88 2.01 6.14 -6.51
CA ARG A 88 2.29 6.73 -7.81
C ARG A 88 2.05 8.23 -7.71
N VAL A 89 3.06 9.01 -8.00
CA VAL A 89 3.02 10.49 -7.95
C VAL A 89 3.55 11.08 -9.24
N ALA A 90 3.30 12.36 -9.47
CA ALA A 90 3.78 13.05 -10.66
C ALA A 90 5.31 13.26 -10.66
N ASP A 91 5.89 13.60 -9.51
CA ASP A 91 7.33 13.75 -9.27
C ASP A 91 7.64 13.34 -7.84
N ALA A 92 8.43 12.28 -7.70
CA ALA A 92 8.72 11.67 -6.39
C ALA A 92 9.55 12.58 -5.49
N ARG A 93 10.46 13.38 -6.06
CA ARG A 93 11.29 14.30 -5.30
C ARG A 93 10.45 15.47 -4.77
N ILE A 94 9.59 16.05 -5.61
CA ILE A 94 8.70 17.16 -5.22
C ILE A 94 7.68 16.66 -4.17
N ALA A 95 7.09 15.50 -4.38
CA ALA A 95 6.15 14.92 -3.42
C ALA A 95 6.80 14.68 -2.05
N HIS A 96 7.98 14.09 -2.02
CA HIS A 96 8.75 13.87 -0.79
C HIS A 96 9.10 15.18 -0.09
N GLN A 97 9.67 16.16 -0.83
CA GLN A 97 10.03 17.47 -0.30
C GLN A 97 8.83 18.17 0.34
N ARG A 98 7.68 18.16 -0.35
CA ARG A 98 6.45 18.72 0.19
C ARG A 98 6.02 18.06 1.50
N CYS A 99 6.08 16.73 1.58
CA CYS A 99 5.73 16.03 2.81
C CYS A 99 6.67 16.40 3.96
N LEU A 100 7.97 16.56 3.71
CA LEU A 100 8.93 17.02 4.71
C LEU A 100 8.62 18.44 5.20
N GLU A 101 8.27 19.35 4.28
CA GLU A 101 7.88 20.73 4.62
C GLU A 101 6.60 20.79 5.47
N LEU A 102 5.72 19.81 5.31
CA LEU A 102 4.51 19.63 6.12
C LEU A 102 4.78 18.89 7.45
N GLY A 103 6.03 18.54 7.75
CA GLY A 103 6.44 17.93 9.02
C GLY A 103 6.50 16.40 9.01
N ALA A 104 6.42 15.75 7.86
CA ALA A 104 6.66 14.31 7.80
C ALA A 104 8.12 13.96 8.13
N TRP A 105 8.34 12.79 8.69
CA TRP A 105 9.68 12.28 8.95
C TRP A 105 10.18 11.48 7.75
N GLY A 106 11.27 11.94 7.14
CA GLY A 106 11.94 11.24 6.05
C GLY A 106 12.57 9.94 6.51
N VAL A 107 12.50 8.91 5.67
CA VAL A 107 13.23 7.66 5.90
C VAL A 107 14.65 7.84 5.38
N GLU A 108 15.64 7.60 6.24
CA GLU A 108 17.02 7.56 5.80
C GLU A 108 17.26 6.40 4.84
N SER A 109 17.68 6.73 3.64
CA SER A 109 17.93 5.72 2.61
C SER A 109 19.27 5.04 2.85
N ARG A 110 19.25 3.71 2.97
CA ARG A 110 20.42 2.85 2.98
C ARG A 110 20.57 2.15 1.63
N VAL A 111 20.67 2.93 0.55
CA VAL A 111 20.92 2.37 -0.78
C VAL A 111 22.39 1.97 -0.93
N GLN A 112 22.63 0.83 -1.58
CA GLN A 112 23.95 0.43 -2.01
C GLN A 112 24.35 1.19 -3.28
N ALA A 113 25.65 1.17 -3.60
CA ALA A 113 26.12 1.75 -4.85
C ALA A 113 25.35 1.15 -6.05
N MET A 114 24.79 2.02 -6.88
CA MET A 114 23.98 1.69 -8.06
C MET A 114 22.56 1.12 -7.78
N GLU A 115 22.07 1.14 -6.55
CA GLU A 115 20.63 0.93 -6.28
C GLU A 115 19.83 2.21 -6.48
N LEU A 116 18.60 2.07 -6.93
CA LEU A 116 17.69 3.21 -7.08
C LEU A 116 17.28 3.74 -5.70
N HIS A 117 17.46 5.03 -5.50
CA HIS A 117 16.92 5.72 -4.35
C HIS A 117 15.45 6.07 -4.59
N ILE A 118 14.54 5.44 -3.86
CA ILE A 118 13.12 5.77 -3.87
C ILE A 118 12.83 6.60 -2.62
N PRO A 119 12.41 7.89 -2.76
CA PRO A 119 12.10 8.73 -1.61
C PRO A 119 10.97 8.15 -0.78
N ALA A 120 11.09 8.23 0.55
CA ALA A 120 10.09 7.71 1.47
C ALA A 120 9.98 8.54 2.75
N ILE A 121 8.81 8.49 3.37
CA ILE A 121 8.54 9.00 4.71
C ILE A 121 8.07 7.86 5.62
N HIS A 122 8.17 8.06 6.93
CA HIS A 122 7.60 7.15 7.91
C HIS A 122 6.06 7.20 7.85
N GLY A 123 5.44 6.03 7.81
CA GLY A 123 4.01 5.82 7.91
C GLY A 123 3.60 5.38 9.32
N PRO A 124 2.36 4.88 9.50
CA PRO A 124 1.87 4.38 10.79
C PRO A 124 2.72 3.20 11.29
N GLY A 125 3.00 3.22 12.58
CA GLY A 125 3.83 2.20 13.22
C GLY A 125 5.26 2.21 12.68
N ARG A 126 5.69 1.10 12.10
CA ARG A 126 7.01 0.96 11.47
C ARG A 126 6.95 0.96 9.95
N SER A 127 5.81 1.30 9.36
CA SER A 127 5.63 1.29 7.92
C SER A 127 6.30 2.49 7.24
N ARG A 128 6.37 2.40 5.92
CA ARG A 128 6.94 3.44 5.05
C ARG A 128 5.97 3.79 3.94
N PHE A 129 5.95 5.06 3.56
CA PHE A 129 5.27 5.53 2.36
C PHE A 129 6.31 5.96 1.35
N TYR A 130 6.42 5.22 0.26
CA TYR A 130 7.32 5.52 -0.86
C TYR A 130 6.62 6.38 -1.89
N PHE A 131 7.36 7.24 -2.57
CA PHE A 131 6.90 8.05 -3.70
C PHE A 131 7.56 7.56 -4.98
N VAL A 132 6.75 7.17 -5.98
CA VAL A 132 7.23 6.57 -7.22
C VAL A 132 6.68 7.35 -8.41
N ASP A 133 7.58 7.86 -9.26
CA ASP A 133 7.27 8.56 -10.50
C ASP A 133 7.64 7.76 -11.77
N ARG A 134 8.26 6.56 -11.60
CA ARG A 134 8.69 5.68 -12.67
C ARG A 134 7.93 4.35 -12.61
N TRP A 135 6.80 4.30 -13.26
CA TRP A 135 5.89 3.16 -13.22
C TRP A 135 5.27 2.79 -14.57
N GLN A 136 5.61 3.53 -15.65
CA GLN A 136 5.10 3.29 -17.00
C GLN A 136 6.07 2.44 -17.84
N GLU A 137 6.63 3.01 -18.92
CA GLU A 137 7.51 2.29 -19.85
C GLU A 137 8.81 1.83 -19.22
N PHE A 138 9.33 2.63 -18.29
CA PHE A 138 10.52 2.32 -17.50
C PHE A 138 10.16 2.43 -16.02
N SER A 139 10.06 1.29 -15.36
CA SER A 139 9.65 1.21 -13.95
C SER A 139 10.84 1.13 -13.01
N ILE A 140 10.59 1.38 -11.72
CA ILE A 140 11.60 1.19 -10.67
C ILE A 140 12.11 -0.26 -10.62
N PHE A 141 11.29 -1.23 -11.04
CA PHE A 141 11.65 -2.64 -11.02
C PHE A 141 12.64 -3.01 -12.13
N ASP A 142 12.73 -2.23 -13.21
CA ASP A 142 13.67 -2.50 -14.32
C ASP A 142 15.14 -2.21 -13.92
N ILE A 143 15.36 -1.48 -12.83
CA ILE A 143 16.70 -1.10 -12.36
C ILE A 143 17.26 -2.15 -11.42
N ASP A 144 16.51 -2.50 -10.36
CA ASP A 144 17.04 -3.27 -9.24
C ASP A 144 16.60 -4.73 -9.22
N PHE A 145 15.69 -5.13 -10.12
CA PHE A 145 15.19 -6.49 -10.17
C PHE A 145 15.63 -7.23 -11.44
N LYS A 146 15.89 -8.51 -11.29
CA LYS A 146 16.19 -9.44 -12.40
C LYS A 146 14.95 -10.30 -12.65
N PRO A 147 14.46 -10.37 -13.90
CA PRO A 147 13.34 -11.24 -14.26
C PRO A 147 13.61 -12.70 -13.87
N ILE A 148 12.59 -13.40 -13.42
CA ILE A 148 12.63 -14.83 -13.17
C ILE A 148 12.46 -15.54 -14.53
N PRO A 149 13.40 -16.38 -14.98
CA PRO A 149 13.31 -17.07 -16.24
C PRO A 149 12.05 -17.94 -16.34
N GLY A 150 11.38 -17.89 -17.51
CA GLY A 150 10.20 -18.71 -17.78
C GLY A 150 8.90 -18.20 -17.17
N THR A 151 8.91 -17.03 -16.52
CA THR A 151 7.70 -16.38 -16.01
C THR A 151 7.22 -15.27 -16.97
N ASP A 152 5.90 -15.09 -17.06
CA ASP A 152 5.34 -13.93 -17.74
C ASP A 152 5.62 -12.68 -16.87
N PRO A 153 6.32 -11.64 -17.37
CA PRO A 153 6.59 -10.43 -16.61
C PRO A 153 5.34 -9.58 -16.38
N LYS A 154 4.26 -9.81 -17.11
CA LYS A 154 2.99 -9.06 -17.02
C LYS A 154 1.80 -10.02 -16.95
N PRO A 155 1.70 -10.87 -15.91
CA PRO A 155 0.60 -11.82 -15.78
C PRO A 155 -0.74 -11.04 -15.72
N PRO A 156 -1.80 -11.55 -16.38
CA PRO A 156 -3.09 -10.86 -16.40
C PRO A 156 -3.73 -10.80 -15.02
N ALA A 157 -4.56 -9.79 -14.80
CA ALA A 157 -5.37 -9.68 -13.59
C ALA A 157 -6.50 -10.73 -13.63
N MET A 158 -6.61 -11.53 -12.58
CA MET A 158 -7.72 -12.46 -12.40
C MET A 158 -9.02 -11.66 -12.23
N ALA A 159 -10.00 -11.91 -13.08
CA ALA A 159 -11.30 -11.22 -13.10
C ALA A 159 -11.21 -9.68 -13.07
N GLY A 160 -10.12 -9.10 -13.59
CA GLY A 160 -9.91 -7.65 -13.57
C GLY A 160 -9.60 -7.08 -12.18
N MET A 161 -9.02 -7.88 -11.30
CA MET A 161 -8.65 -7.48 -9.93
C MET A 161 -7.66 -6.32 -9.93
N ASP A 162 -7.86 -5.38 -8.98
CA ASP A 162 -6.97 -4.25 -8.75
C ASP A 162 -6.93 -3.87 -7.27
N PHE A 163 -5.99 -3.01 -6.86
CA PHE A 163 -5.97 -2.46 -5.51
C PHE A 163 -7.20 -1.59 -5.27
N PHE A 164 -7.99 -1.98 -4.28
CA PHE A 164 -9.20 -1.25 -3.89
C PHE A 164 -8.94 -0.28 -2.74
N GLY A 165 -8.09 -0.66 -1.79
CA GLY A 165 -7.81 0.17 -0.63
C GLY A 165 -6.85 -0.44 0.37
N VAL A 166 -6.58 0.34 1.42
CA VAL A 166 -5.73 -0.05 2.54
C VAL A 166 -6.48 0.17 3.84
N VAL A 167 -6.34 -0.76 4.78
CA VAL A 167 -6.87 -0.65 6.15
C VAL A 167 -5.71 -0.38 7.10
N GLN A 168 -5.83 0.69 7.87
CA GLN A 168 -4.91 1.07 8.92
C GLN A 168 -5.59 0.95 10.28
N TYR A 169 -4.97 0.25 11.20
CA TYR A 169 -5.34 0.29 12.59
C TYR A 169 -4.72 1.51 13.25
N VAL A 170 -5.51 2.23 14.03
CA VAL A 170 -5.12 3.42 14.76
C VAL A 170 -5.45 3.26 16.26
N GLY A 171 -4.78 4.01 17.11
CA GLY A 171 -5.06 4.01 18.53
C GLY A 171 -6.47 4.54 18.85
N MET A 172 -6.94 4.25 20.04
CA MET A 172 -8.24 4.73 20.54
C MET A 172 -8.31 6.27 20.48
N GLY A 173 -9.37 6.79 19.84
CA GLY A 173 -9.58 8.23 19.68
C GLY A 173 -8.65 8.91 18.67
N ARG A 174 -7.84 8.15 17.90
CA ARG A 174 -6.83 8.69 16.99
C ARG A 174 -7.29 8.86 15.54
N SER A 175 -8.51 8.42 15.20
CA SER A 175 -9.01 8.51 13.82
C SER A 175 -9.06 9.94 13.29
N ALA A 176 -9.40 10.92 14.15
CA ALA A 176 -9.45 12.33 13.74
C ALA A 176 -8.06 12.88 13.38
N ASP A 177 -7.03 12.53 14.15
CA ASP A 177 -5.65 12.96 13.90
C ASP A 177 -5.13 12.38 12.58
N TRP A 178 -5.37 11.08 12.34
CA TRP A 178 -4.96 10.43 11.11
C TRP A 178 -5.75 10.91 9.89
N LEU A 179 -7.05 11.21 10.06
CA LEU A 179 -7.85 11.83 9.01
C LEU A 179 -7.22 13.17 8.59
N ALA A 180 -6.98 14.06 9.57
CA ALA A 180 -6.35 15.36 9.32
C ALA A 180 -4.96 15.22 8.70
N TYR A 181 -4.17 14.21 9.12
CA TYR A 181 -2.87 13.90 8.53
C TYR A 181 -3.00 13.57 7.04
N PHE A 182 -3.90 12.64 6.66
CA PHE A 182 -4.06 12.26 5.26
C PHE A 182 -4.66 13.38 4.41
N GLU A 183 -5.60 14.15 4.93
CA GLU A 183 -6.15 15.34 4.25
C GLU A 183 -5.08 16.38 3.99
N HIS A 184 -4.26 16.69 5.00
CA HIS A 184 -3.23 17.72 4.90
C HIS A 184 -2.04 17.28 4.05
N MET A 185 -1.58 16.04 4.24
CA MET A 185 -0.37 15.51 3.62
C MET A 185 -0.59 15.04 2.18
N PHE A 186 -1.71 14.36 1.92
CA PHE A 186 -1.97 13.62 0.69
C PHE A 186 -3.22 14.08 -0.07
N ASP A 187 -3.89 15.13 0.40
CA ASP A 187 -5.15 15.63 -0.20
C ASP A 187 -6.28 14.56 -0.24
N PHE A 188 -6.29 13.61 0.69
CA PHE A 188 -7.39 12.68 0.80
C PHE A 188 -8.66 13.38 1.26
N SER A 189 -9.81 12.86 0.91
CA SER A 189 -11.11 13.37 1.34
C SER A 189 -11.87 12.34 2.16
N ALA A 190 -12.43 12.76 3.30
CA ALA A 190 -13.29 11.90 4.09
C ALA A 190 -14.55 11.55 3.33
N ILE A 191 -15.00 10.30 3.47
CA ILE A 191 -16.30 9.85 2.98
C ILE A 191 -17.29 9.91 4.14
N ALA A 192 -18.38 10.62 3.96
CA ALA A 192 -19.42 10.75 4.99
C ALA A 192 -20.02 9.38 5.35
N ASP A 193 -20.43 9.24 6.62
CA ASP A 193 -20.89 7.96 7.16
C ASP A 193 -22.15 7.42 6.44
N ASP A 194 -22.97 8.28 5.89
CA ASP A 194 -24.15 7.96 5.08
C ASP A 194 -23.83 7.60 3.62
N GLN A 195 -22.60 7.83 3.18
CA GLN A 195 -22.13 7.52 1.82
C GLN A 195 -21.23 6.28 1.76
N ARG A 196 -21.18 5.48 2.82
CA ARG A 196 -20.37 4.27 2.87
C ARG A 196 -20.99 3.16 2.01
N TYR A 197 -20.12 2.45 1.30
CA TYR A 197 -20.49 1.32 0.46
C TYR A 197 -20.33 0.01 1.22
N GLY A 198 -21.36 -0.86 1.15
CA GLY A 198 -21.27 -2.24 1.60
C GLY A 198 -21.15 -2.42 3.11
N ILE A 199 -20.76 -3.61 3.51
CA ILE A 199 -20.57 -4.00 4.91
C ILE A 199 -19.13 -3.61 5.33
N MET A 200 -18.86 -2.31 5.40
CA MET A 200 -17.59 -1.81 5.96
C MET A 200 -17.86 -1.43 7.42
N PRO A 201 -17.50 -2.29 8.37
CA PRO A 201 -18.19 -2.27 9.65
C PRO A 201 -17.80 -1.15 10.58
N LYS A 202 -16.66 -0.60 10.61
CA LYS A 202 -16.25 0.41 11.61
C LYS A 202 -15.10 1.28 11.11
N GLY A 203 -15.01 2.51 11.63
CA GLY A 203 -13.91 3.42 11.37
C GLY A 203 -14.24 4.55 10.40
N LYS A 204 -13.25 5.34 10.06
CA LYS A 204 -13.35 6.43 9.09
C LYS A 204 -12.86 5.95 7.74
N LEU A 205 -13.59 6.31 6.69
CA LEU A 205 -13.21 5.98 5.32
C LEU A 205 -12.82 7.25 4.58
N MET A 206 -11.71 7.18 3.86
CA MET A 206 -11.19 8.26 3.04
C MET A 206 -11.01 7.79 1.60
N ARG A 207 -11.05 8.74 0.69
CA ARG A 207 -10.77 8.54 -0.73
C ARG A 207 -9.50 9.28 -1.10
N SER A 208 -8.63 8.63 -1.87
CA SER A 208 -7.47 9.29 -2.47
C SER A 208 -7.91 10.33 -3.51
N PRO A 209 -7.11 11.36 -3.81
CA PRO A 209 -7.35 12.27 -4.93
C PRO A 209 -7.62 11.49 -6.22
N GLY A 210 -8.61 11.93 -7.01
CA GLY A 210 -9.04 11.22 -8.22
C GLY A 210 -9.75 9.89 -7.95
N GLY A 211 -9.94 9.49 -6.69
CA GLY A 211 -10.70 8.30 -6.29
C GLY A 211 -10.08 6.97 -6.73
N HIS A 212 -8.76 6.90 -6.84
CA HIS A 212 -8.06 5.70 -7.31
C HIS A 212 -8.14 4.53 -6.34
N PHE A 213 -8.12 4.80 -5.02
CA PHE A 213 -8.25 3.80 -3.97
C PHE A 213 -8.83 4.43 -2.69
N LEU A 214 -9.22 3.58 -1.75
CA LEU A 214 -9.75 3.97 -0.45
C LEU A 214 -8.72 3.75 0.65
N TRP A 215 -8.86 4.51 1.75
CA TRP A 215 -8.08 4.31 2.97
C TRP A 215 -9.02 4.27 4.15
N GLN A 216 -8.99 3.19 4.93
CA GLN A 216 -9.84 2.99 6.08
C GLN A 216 -9.03 3.07 7.36
N LEU A 217 -9.49 3.90 8.29
CA LEU A 217 -8.97 3.99 9.65
C LEU A 217 -9.88 3.18 10.58
N VAL A 218 -9.34 2.26 11.33
CA VAL A 218 -10.09 1.41 12.26
C VAL A 218 -9.53 1.58 13.67
N GLU A 219 -10.39 2.00 14.59
CA GLU A 219 -10.09 2.04 16.02
C GLU A 219 -10.46 0.72 16.70
N PRO A 220 -9.82 0.38 17.84
CA PRO A 220 -10.25 -0.73 18.67
C PRO A 220 -11.70 -0.55 19.12
N ASP A 221 -12.42 -1.68 19.26
CA ASP A 221 -13.76 -1.65 19.86
C ASP A 221 -13.66 -1.48 21.38
N PRO A 222 -14.22 -0.41 21.96
CA PRO A 222 -14.15 -0.20 23.41
C PRO A 222 -14.87 -1.28 24.23
N GLY A 223 -15.70 -2.10 23.60
CA GLY A 223 -16.42 -3.21 24.26
C GLY A 223 -15.72 -4.57 24.17
N LEU A 224 -14.63 -4.67 23.40
CA LEU A 224 -13.82 -5.87 23.39
C LEU A 224 -12.72 -5.73 24.44
N GLU A 225 -12.73 -6.61 25.45
CA GLU A 225 -11.63 -6.72 26.39
C GLU A 225 -10.30 -6.86 25.64
N PRO A 226 -9.22 -6.19 26.12
CA PRO A 226 -7.92 -6.23 25.48
C PRO A 226 -7.19 -7.56 25.75
N ASP A 227 -7.73 -8.65 25.25
CA ASP A 227 -6.97 -9.90 25.04
C ASP A 227 -5.96 -9.77 23.88
N TRP A 228 -5.97 -8.62 23.28
CA TRP A 228 -5.01 -8.15 22.29
C TRP A 228 -3.85 -7.53 23.07
N GLY A 229 -2.92 -8.38 23.51
CA GLY A 229 -1.78 -7.97 24.34
C GLY A 229 -1.23 -6.58 23.99
N GLU A 230 -0.62 -5.95 24.94
CA GLU A 230 -0.09 -4.58 25.09
C GLU A 230 0.34 -3.76 23.85
N ALA A 231 0.05 -4.20 22.63
CA ALA A 231 0.49 -3.62 21.39
C ALA A 231 -0.61 -3.60 20.33
N GLN A 232 -1.72 -2.93 20.58
CA GLN A 232 -2.43 -2.34 19.45
C GLN A 232 -1.61 -1.14 18.95
N THR A 233 -0.43 -1.47 18.44
CA THR A 233 0.42 -0.52 17.74
C THR A 233 -0.29 -0.11 16.47
N GLU A 234 -0.41 1.19 16.26
CA GLU A 234 -0.84 1.74 14.98
C GLU A 234 -0.05 1.07 13.85
N CYS A 235 -0.74 0.52 12.85
CA CYS A 235 -0.09 -0.20 11.77
C CYS A 235 -0.95 -0.27 10.51
N LEU A 236 -0.31 -0.52 9.38
CA LEU A 236 -1.00 -0.97 8.17
C LEU A 236 -1.41 -2.42 8.37
N GLN A 237 -2.69 -2.73 8.19
CA GLN A 237 -3.23 -4.04 8.57
C GLN A 237 -3.62 -4.91 7.38
N ARG A 238 -4.31 -4.36 6.42
CA ARG A 238 -4.87 -5.12 5.29
C ARG A 238 -4.79 -4.34 4.00
N VAL A 239 -4.75 -5.09 2.91
CA VAL A 239 -4.96 -4.58 1.55
C VAL A 239 -6.31 -5.07 1.06
N GLY A 240 -7.10 -4.16 0.54
CA GLY A 240 -8.34 -4.46 -0.15
C GLY A 240 -8.08 -4.70 -1.63
N LEU A 241 -8.54 -5.84 -2.12
CA LEU A 241 -8.54 -6.17 -3.54
C LEU A 241 -9.97 -6.05 -4.06
N GLY A 242 -10.15 -5.31 -5.16
CA GLY A 242 -11.43 -5.09 -5.79
C GLY A 242 -11.52 -5.77 -7.14
N VAL A 243 -12.69 -6.30 -7.46
CA VAL A 243 -13.00 -6.87 -8.77
C VAL A 243 -14.31 -6.29 -9.29
N PRO A 244 -14.47 -6.13 -10.62
CA PRO A 244 -15.74 -5.65 -11.20
C PRO A 244 -16.93 -6.60 -10.93
N ASP A 245 -16.65 -7.89 -10.79
CA ASP A 245 -17.64 -8.95 -10.59
C ASP A 245 -17.07 -10.01 -9.65
N VAL A 246 -17.53 -10.01 -8.40
CA VAL A 246 -17.05 -10.92 -7.35
C VAL A 246 -17.36 -12.39 -7.69
N ALA A 247 -18.50 -12.67 -8.31
CA ALA A 247 -18.89 -14.04 -8.68
C ALA A 247 -17.96 -14.69 -9.73
N LYS A 248 -17.25 -13.88 -10.49
CA LYS A 248 -16.24 -14.36 -11.45
C LYS A 248 -14.85 -14.51 -10.85
N ALA A 249 -14.63 -13.99 -9.65
CA ALA A 249 -13.32 -13.99 -9.00
C ALA A 249 -13.17 -15.11 -7.95
N VAL A 250 -14.27 -15.81 -7.64
CA VAL A 250 -14.33 -16.89 -6.61
C VAL A 250 -14.36 -18.29 -7.30
#